data_90fe76282a1aa6e8f6fa28163f949a4d
#
_entry.id   90fe76282a1aa6e8f6fa28163f949a4d
#
_cell.length_a   1.000
_cell.length_b   1.000
_cell.length_c   1.000
_cell.angle_alpha   90.00
_cell.angle_beta   90.00
_cell.angle_gamma   90.00
#
_symmetry.space_group_name_H-M   'P 1'
#
loop_
_entity.id
_entity.type
_entity.pdbx_description
1 polymer ?
#
loop_
_entity_poly.entity_id
_entity_poly.type
_entity_poly.pdbx_seq_one_letter_code
_entity_poly.pdbx_strand_id
1 'polypeptide(L)'
;METSTQDYSKMSIAQIAQVIRKDWRAQGKGIYFGAKPYLDAMDCLESVKDNYGLDSGRSMVAYFLSNASTWKGETAKAVKKELNKRIK
;
A
#
# COMPACT_ATOMS: atom_id res chain seq x y z
N MET A 1 16.77 -7.74 -18.60
CA MET A 1 16.41 -7.68 -18.29
C MET A 1 15.64 -7.65 -17.70
N GLU A 2 15.39 -7.70 -17.10
CA GLU A 2 14.75 -7.53 -16.62
C GLU A 2 14.03 -7.30 -16.06
N THR A 3 13.85 -7.54 -15.97
CA THR A 3 13.27 -7.09 -15.49
C THR A 3 12.66 -6.60 -14.66
N SER A 4 12.72 -6.62 -14.41
CA SER A 4 12.39 -5.51 -13.58
C SER A 4 10.96 -5.54 -13.03
N THR A 5 10.23 -6.49 -13.33
CA THR A 5 8.87 -6.62 -12.83
C THR A 5 8.90 -7.04 -11.37
N GLN A 6 8.36 -6.20 -10.49
CA GLN A 6 8.21 -6.52 -9.09
C GLN A 6 7.03 -7.46 -8.90
N ASP A 7 7.22 -8.49 -8.10
CA ASP A 7 6.13 -9.40 -7.78
C ASP A 7 5.57 -9.03 -6.41
N TYR A 8 4.62 -8.11 -6.40
CA TYR A 8 4.03 -7.63 -5.16
C TYR A 8 3.22 -8.70 -4.45
N SER A 9 2.82 -9.76 -5.17
CA SER A 9 2.02 -10.82 -4.57
C SER A 9 2.77 -11.58 -3.47
N LYS A 10 4.09 -11.51 -3.47
CA LYS A 10 4.93 -12.19 -2.48
C LYS A 10 5.37 -11.31 -1.33
N MET A 11 4.99 -10.05 -1.36
CA MET A 11 5.38 -9.11 -0.32
C MET A 11 4.38 -9.10 0.83
N SER A 12 4.89 -8.86 2.04
CA SER A 12 4.01 -8.59 3.17
C SER A 12 3.37 -7.21 2.99
N ILE A 13 2.34 -6.93 3.75
CA ILE A 13 1.70 -5.61 3.71
C ILE A 13 2.73 -4.53 4.11
N ALA A 14 3.55 -4.81 5.12
CA ALA A 14 4.60 -3.87 5.54
C ALA A 14 5.59 -3.57 4.41
N GLN A 15 5.98 -4.59 3.66
CA GLN A 15 6.89 -4.41 2.53
C GLN A 15 6.24 -3.57 1.43
N ILE A 16 4.97 -3.81 1.17
CA ILE A 16 4.23 -3.03 0.18
C ILE A 16 4.14 -1.57 0.63
N ALA A 17 3.94 -1.33 1.92
CA ALA A 17 3.91 0.04 2.44
C ALA A 17 5.22 0.79 2.14
N GLN A 18 6.37 0.12 2.23
CA GLN A 18 7.64 0.74 1.90
C GLN A 18 7.74 1.09 0.42
N VAL A 19 7.25 0.21 -0.44
CA VAL A 19 7.20 0.49 -1.89
C VAL A 19 6.35 1.73 -2.16
N ILE A 20 5.19 1.82 -1.51
CA ILE A 20 4.28 2.94 -1.66
C ILE A 20 4.96 4.26 -1.26
N ARG A 21 5.59 4.28 -0.09
CA ARG A 21 6.25 5.48 0.41
C ARG A 21 7.33 5.95 -0.54
N LYS A 22 8.15 5.03 -0.99
CA LYS A 22 9.28 5.36 -1.88
C LYS A 22 8.78 5.92 -3.21
N ASP A 23 7.82 5.24 -3.82
CA ASP A 23 7.33 5.64 -5.13
C ASP A 23 6.55 6.96 -5.04
N TRP A 24 5.68 7.08 -4.05
CA TRP A 24 4.86 8.29 -3.93
C TRP A 24 5.72 9.52 -3.67
N ARG A 25 6.72 9.39 -2.78
CA ARG A 25 7.64 10.51 -2.50
C ARG A 25 8.46 10.88 -3.72
N ALA A 26 8.82 9.90 -4.54
CA ALA A 26 9.60 10.15 -5.75
C ALA A 26 8.84 10.99 -6.77
N GLN A 27 7.52 11.06 -6.65
CA GLN A 27 6.71 11.87 -7.54
C GLN A 27 6.75 13.36 -7.22
N GLY A 28 7.40 13.74 -6.12
CA GLY A 28 7.68 15.14 -5.81
C GLY A 28 6.56 15.91 -5.13
N LYS A 29 5.39 15.34 -4.98
CA LYS A 29 4.25 16.02 -4.36
C LYS A 29 4.02 15.62 -2.91
N GLY A 30 4.79 14.68 -2.43
CA GLY A 30 4.60 14.14 -1.09
C GLY A 30 3.38 13.25 -1.00
N ILE A 31 3.28 12.54 0.11
CA ILE A 31 2.18 11.63 0.36
C ILE A 31 0.99 12.42 0.90
N TYR A 32 -0.18 12.20 0.30
CA TYR A 32 -1.40 12.84 0.78
C TYR A 32 -1.59 12.54 2.27
N PHE A 33 -1.78 13.56 3.08
CA PHE A 33 -1.80 13.40 4.52
C PHE A 33 -2.92 12.46 5.00
N GLY A 34 -4.03 12.39 4.27
CA GLY A 34 -5.13 11.49 4.61
C GLY A 34 -4.78 10.01 4.48
N ALA A 35 -3.73 9.70 3.70
CA ALA A 35 -3.27 8.31 3.54
C ALA A 35 -2.23 7.91 4.59
N LYS A 36 -1.57 8.88 5.23
CA LYS A 36 -0.46 8.58 6.14
C LYS A 36 -0.81 7.68 7.31
N PRO A 37 -1.92 7.91 8.04
CA PRO A 37 -2.24 7.04 9.17
C PRO A 37 -2.42 5.58 8.74
N TYR A 38 -2.96 5.37 7.55
CA TYR A 38 -3.18 4.01 7.05
C TYR A 38 -1.89 3.37 6.58
N LEU A 39 -0.96 4.15 6.00
CA LEU A 39 0.36 3.64 5.69
C LEU A 39 1.11 3.27 6.97
N ASP A 40 1.00 4.08 8.00
CA ASP A 40 1.63 3.77 9.29
C ASP A 40 1.08 2.47 9.85
N ALA A 41 -0.23 2.27 9.76
CA ALA A 41 -0.84 1.01 10.18
C ALA A 41 -0.32 -0.16 9.35
N MET A 42 -0.21 0.03 8.03
CA MET A 42 0.27 -1.02 7.13
C MET A 42 1.71 -1.43 7.44
N ASP A 43 2.53 -0.53 7.96
CA ASP A 43 3.90 -0.86 8.38
C ASP A 43 3.93 -1.95 9.43
N CYS A 44 2.87 -2.11 10.18
CA CYS A 44 2.77 -3.08 11.27
C CYS A 44 2.12 -4.39 10.87
N LEU A 45 1.72 -4.53 9.60
CA LEU A 45 0.96 -5.69 9.16
C LEU A 45 1.79 -6.61 8.28
N GLU A 46 1.70 -7.91 8.55
CA GLU A 46 2.20 -8.91 7.63
C GLU A 46 1.17 -9.18 6.55
N SER A 47 -0.07 -9.27 6.94
CA SER A 47 -1.17 -9.71 6.09
C SER A 47 -2.42 -8.90 6.41
N VAL A 48 -3.37 -8.89 5.47
CA VAL A 48 -4.67 -8.26 5.72
C VAL A 48 -5.47 -8.99 6.78
N LYS A 49 -5.05 -10.19 7.16
CA LYS A 49 -5.69 -10.95 8.22
C LYS A 49 -5.25 -10.52 9.62
N ASP A 50 -4.15 -9.77 9.70
CA ASP A 50 -3.68 -9.24 10.96
C ASP A 50 -4.57 -8.08 11.41
N ASN A 51 -4.47 -7.76 12.69
CA ASN A 51 -5.19 -6.61 13.23
C ASN A 51 -4.23 -5.49 13.59
N TYR A 52 -4.71 -4.27 13.47
CA TYR A 52 -4.02 -3.08 13.95
C TYR A 52 -4.89 -2.48 15.05
N GLY A 53 -4.55 -2.81 16.28
CA GLY A 53 -5.41 -2.44 17.40
C GLY A 53 -6.77 -3.12 17.27
N LEU A 54 -7.83 -2.34 17.24
CA LEU A 54 -9.20 -2.85 17.09
C LEU A 54 -9.64 -2.98 15.64
N ASP A 55 -8.81 -2.51 14.70
CA ASP A 55 -9.16 -2.54 13.28
C ASP A 55 -8.48 -3.71 12.59
N SER A 56 -9.16 -4.27 11.59
CA SER A 56 -8.57 -5.34 10.81
C SER A 56 -7.58 -4.75 9.80
N GLY A 57 -6.57 -5.54 9.44
CA GLY A 57 -5.64 -5.14 8.39
C GLY A 57 -6.36 -4.87 7.08
N ARG A 58 -7.40 -5.66 6.80
CA ARG A 58 -8.23 -5.46 5.61
C ARG A 58 -8.84 -4.07 5.59
N SER A 59 -9.37 -3.61 6.72
CA SER A 59 -9.95 -2.27 6.82
C SER A 59 -8.90 -1.19 6.61
N MET A 60 -7.71 -1.37 7.20
CA MET A 60 -6.63 -0.40 7.04
C MET A 60 -6.23 -0.26 5.57
N VAL A 61 -6.10 -1.38 4.87
CA VAL A 61 -5.76 -1.35 3.44
C VAL A 61 -6.88 -0.71 2.63
N ALA A 62 -8.15 -1.03 2.94
CA ALA A 62 -9.28 -0.44 2.22
C ALA A 62 -9.32 1.08 2.40
N TYR A 63 -9.10 1.56 3.63
CA TYR A 63 -9.06 2.99 3.90
C TYR A 63 -7.88 3.65 3.20
N PHE A 64 -6.73 2.99 3.17
CA PHE A 64 -5.59 3.50 2.41
C PHE A 64 -5.97 3.69 0.94
N LEU A 65 -6.57 2.69 0.34
CA LEU A 65 -6.94 2.76 -1.07
C LEU A 65 -7.92 3.91 -1.35
N SER A 66 -8.83 4.17 -0.42
CA SER A 66 -9.77 5.28 -0.55
C SER A 66 -9.08 6.64 -0.49
N ASN A 67 -7.90 6.71 0.11
CA ASN A 67 -7.16 7.95 0.28
C ASN A 67 -5.92 8.04 -0.62
N ALA A 68 -5.80 7.16 -1.61
CA ALA A 68 -4.63 7.09 -2.46
C ALA A 68 -4.91 7.49 -3.90
N SER A 69 -6.00 8.22 -4.14
CA SER A 69 -6.39 8.58 -5.50
C SER A 69 -5.36 9.48 -6.20
N THR A 70 -4.59 10.26 -5.44
CA THR A 70 -3.58 11.13 -6.01
C THR A 70 -2.24 10.42 -6.26
N TRP A 71 -2.10 9.19 -5.75
CA TRP A 71 -0.92 8.39 -6.05
C TRP A 71 -1.15 7.67 -7.38
N LYS A 72 -0.37 8.02 -8.38
CA LYS A 72 -0.56 7.54 -9.75
C LYS A 72 0.72 6.99 -10.34
N GLY A 73 0.61 6.38 -11.49
CA GLY A 73 1.74 5.83 -12.22
C GLY A 73 1.71 4.31 -12.26
N GLU A 74 2.70 3.72 -12.90
CA GLU A 74 2.77 2.27 -13.12
C GLU A 74 2.83 1.49 -11.82
N THR A 75 3.69 1.93 -10.90
CA THR A 75 3.82 1.25 -9.62
C THR A 75 2.53 1.36 -8.83
N ALA A 76 1.92 2.55 -8.80
CA ALA A 76 0.66 2.75 -8.09
C ALA A 76 -0.42 1.83 -8.61
N LYS A 77 -0.53 1.72 -9.93
CA LYS A 77 -1.53 0.89 -10.56
C LYS A 77 -1.36 -0.58 -10.19
N ALA A 78 -0.13 -1.07 -10.25
CA ALA A 78 0.17 -2.47 -9.94
C ALA A 78 -0.07 -2.78 -8.46
N VAL A 79 0.38 -1.90 -7.58
CA VAL A 79 0.22 -2.08 -6.14
C VAL A 79 -1.25 -2.02 -5.73
N LYS A 80 -1.99 -1.06 -6.26
CA LYS A 80 -3.42 -0.95 -5.95
C LYS A 80 -4.18 -2.19 -6.39
N LYS A 81 -3.83 -2.73 -7.55
CA LYS A 81 -4.44 -3.96 -8.04
C LYS A 81 -4.18 -5.12 -7.08
N GLU A 82 -2.94 -5.26 -6.63
CA GLU A 82 -2.59 -6.32 -5.68
C GLU A 82 -3.33 -6.15 -4.36
N LEU A 83 -3.38 -4.94 -3.83
CA LEU A 83 -4.06 -4.68 -2.56
C LEU A 83 -5.56 -4.94 -2.66
N ASN A 84 -6.18 -4.52 -3.76
CA ASN A 84 -7.60 -4.79 -3.97
C ASN A 84 -7.89 -6.28 -4.00
N LYS A 85 -6.99 -7.04 -4.61
CA LYS A 85 -7.10 -8.49 -4.67
C LYS A 85 -7.07 -9.12 -3.27
N ARG A 86 -6.22 -8.61 -2.40
CA ARG A 86 -6.05 -9.15 -1.05
C ARG A 86 -7.22 -8.87 -0.11
N ILE A 87 -7.95 -7.77 -0.34
CA ILE A 87 -9.04 -7.39 0.55
C ILE A 87 -10.41 -7.92 0.10
N LYS A 88 -10.44 -8.62 -0.99
CA LYS A 88 -11.69 -9.22 -1.46
C LYS A 88 -12.13 -10.40 -0.62
#